data_151c8219e4c23f721d1672e74afa60dd
#
_entry.id   151c8219e4c23f721d1672e74afa60dd
#
_cell.length_a   1.000
_cell.length_b   1.000
_cell.length_c   1.000
_cell.angle_alpha   90.00
_cell.angle_beta   90.00
_cell.angle_gamma   90.00
#
_symmetry.space_group_name_H-M   'P 1'
#
loop_
_entity.id
_entity.type
_entity.pdbx_description
1 polymer ?
#
loop_
_entity_poly.entity_id
_entity_poly.type
_entity_poly.pdbx_seq_one_letter_code
_entity_poly.pdbx_strand_id
1 'polypeptide(L)'
;MKFPTPNLFSHLDGARAFFSRQGVLLLVAVALFAVLWVTNARGPGTGFGPVLLYTLVIGNLTTPIMNHLAPFSSRLRFPFNWVAYLILLLLTAAACASLTVTAVMVFYGMSFDSFFAQLWSMGRVVVIVILIVGSVRHLHEESRVRLEGRNLELQRAVEVGNSRSQQQQQELDKAREIQEGLLPKKIPQVRGLEVAGTWLPARVVGGDYFDVLKFSESKIGVCIGDVVGKGISAALLMANLQASFRAFASEAVSPGTLVGKLNDVLSNNIAADKFVTFCYCLIDTMDNRLTFASAGHCPPIVFHKSGEAVPLKEGGAPLGIFPDRKYEDAGLQLESGDRLVLYTDGLTEAMDSHEQEFGEARLIELGRRDVALSASEMLAGIKKEVVNFCDGSFQDDFTLLVVAVKSGRSG
;
A
#
# COMPACT_ATOMS: atom_id res chain seq x y z
N MET A 1 -20.00 36.21 2.68
CA MET A 1 -20.40 36.59 1.31
C MET A 1 -19.13 36.68 0.47
N LYS A 2 -18.86 35.65 -0.36
CA LYS A 2 -17.80 35.69 -1.36
C LYS A 2 -18.45 35.95 -2.71
N PHE A 3 -18.14 37.09 -3.30
CA PHE A 3 -18.55 37.41 -4.68
C PHE A 3 -17.85 36.45 -5.65
N PRO A 4 -18.57 35.88 -6.64
CA PRO A 4 -17.92 35.08 -7.66
C PRO A 4 -17.11 36.00 -8.58
N THR A 5 -15.80 35.80 -8.64
CA THR A 5 -14.95 36.44 -9.64
C THR A 5 -15.34 35.92 -11.02
N PRO A 6 -15.61 36.77 -12.01
CA PRO A 6 -15.91 36.31 -13.37
C PRO A 6 -14.66 35.62 -13.95
N ASN A 7 -14.84 34.37 -14.35
CA ASN A 7 -13.78 33.56 -14.97
C ASN A 7 -13.37 34.17 -16.31
N LEU A 8 -12.31 34.96 -16.33
CA LEU A 8 -11.71 35.56 -17.56
C LEU A 8 -11.27 34.45 -18.56
N PHE A 9 -11.09 33.22 -18.09
CA PHE A 9 -10.67 32.07 -18.93
C PHE A 9 -11.80 31.49 -19.79
N SER A 10 -13.08 31.66 -19.41
CA SER A 10 -14.21 31.13 -20.20
C SER A 10 -14.37 31.79 -21.56
N HIS A 11 -13.95 33.05 -21.72
CA HIS A 11 -13.96 33.75 -23.02
C HIS A 11 -12.82 33.32 -23.95
N LEU A 12 -11.66 32.96 -23.39
CA LEU A 12 -10.51 32.45 -24.17
C LEU A 12 -10.77 31.04 -24.68
N ASP A 13 -11.42 30.18 -23.92
CA ASP A 13 -11.80 28.83 -24.33
C ASP A 13 -12.87 28.85 -25.41
N GLY A 14 -13.83 29.75 -25.34
CA GLY A 14 -14.83 29.98 -26.39
C GLY A 14 -14.22 30.46 -27.71
N ALA A 15 -13.26 31.38 -27.65
CA ALA A 15 -12.56 31.87 -28.83
C ALA A 15 -11.68 30.79 -29.47
N ARG A 16 -10.91 30.04 -28.68
CA ARG A 16 -10.11 28.91 -29.19
C ARG A 16 -10.98 27.81 -29.82
N ALA A 17 -12.11 27.47 -29.21
CA ALA A 17 -13.07 26.53 -29.78
C ALA A 17 -13.69 27.04 -31.09
N PHE A 18 -13.96 28.34 -31.18
CA PHE A 18 -14.46 28.95 -32.42
C PHE A 18 -13.40 28.89 -33.55
N PHE A 19 -12.16 29.30 -33.30
CA PHE A 19 -11.10 29.28 -34.31
C PHE A 19 -10.72 27.86 -34.72
N SER A 20 -10.66 26.90 -33.85
CA SER A 20 -10.43 25.49 -34.19
C SER A 20 -11.54 24.93 -35.06
N ARG A 21 -12.79 25.33 -34.81
CA ARG A 21 -13.95 24.95 -35.62
C ARG A 21 -13.88 25.54 -37.03
N GLN A 22 -13.51 26.83 -37.19
CA GLN A 22 -13.36 27.45 -38.49
C GLN A 22 -12.24 26.74 -39.32
N GLY A 23 -11.15 26.33 -38.67
CA GLY A 23 -10.11 25.53 -39.30
C GLY A 23 -10.61 24.18 -39.84
N VAL A 24 -11.45 23.49 -39.05
CA VAL A 24 -12.08 22.23 -39.51
C VAL A 24 -13.03 22.47 -40.69
N LEU A 25 -13.86 23.51 -40.63
CA LEU A 25 -14.76 23.84 -41.73
C LEU A 25 -13.98 24.19 -43.05
N LEU A 26 -12.85 24.87 -42.90
CA LEU A 26 -11.97 25.15 -44.03
C LEU A 26 -11.38 23.85 -44.64
N LEU A 27 -10.90 22.93 -43.81
CA LEU A 27 -10.40 21.62 -44.26
C LEU A 27 -11.48 20.81 -44.95
N VAL A 28 -12.72 20.84 -44.44
CA VAL A 28 -13.87 20.19 -45.07
C VAL A 28 -14.18 20.84 -46.43
N ALA A 29 -14.12 22.18 -46.54
CA ALA A 29 -14.33 22.88 -47.81
C ALA A 29 -13.28 22.50 -48.85
N VAL A 30 -11.99 22.43 -48.46
CA VAL A 30 -10.89 22.00 -49.34
C VAL A 30 -11.09 20.55 -49.80
N ALA A 31 -11.46 19.64 -48.90
CA ALA A 31 -11.72 18.24 -49.22
C ALA A 31 -12.90 18.10 -50.19
N LEU A 32 -14.00 18.81 -49.93
CA LEU A 32 -15.17 18.85 -50.82
C LEU A 32 -14.83 19.38 -52.22
N PHE A 33 -14.06 20.46 -52.25
CA PHE A 33 -13.60 21.03 -53.55
C PHE A 33 -12.72 20.04 -54.31
N ALA A 34 -11.81 19.34 -53.61
CA ALA A 34 -10.98 18.30 -54.22
C ALA A 34 -11.82 17.14 -54.80
N VAL A 35 -12.84 16.68 -54.07
CA VAL A 35 -13.77 15.64 -54.55
C VAL A 35 -14.55 16.11 -55.78
N LEU A 36 -15.07 17.33 -55.76
CA LEU A 36 -15.78 17.90 -56.91
C LEU A 36 -14.87 18.06 -58.15
N TRP A 37 -13.61 18.41 -57.93
CA TRP A 37 -12.60 18.48 -58.98
C TRP A 37 -12.33 17.10 -59.61
N VAL A 38 -12.04 16.10 -58.75
CA VAL A 38 -11.72 14.72 -59.21
C VAL A 38 -12.91 14.07 -59.91
N THR A 39 -14.12 14.32 -59.46
CA THR A 39 -15.36 13.77 -60.08
C THR A 39 -15.80 14.54 -61.30
N ASN A 40 -15.03 15.56 -61.76
CA ASN A 40 -15.33 16.43 -62.91
C ASN A 40 -16.73 17.07 -62.87
N ALA A 41 -17.26 17.26 -61.66
CA ALA A 41 -18.55 17.91 -61.42
C ALA A 41 -18.41 19.43 -61.63
N ARG A 42 -18.36 19.89 -62.90
CA ARG A 42 -18.20 21.29 -63.25
C ARG A 42 -19.57 21.91 -63.48
N GLY A 43 -19.85 23.01 -62.75
CA GLY A 43 -21.05 23.82 -62.92
C GLY A 43 -20.85 25.21 -62.34
N PRO A 44 -21.74 26.17 -62.65
CA PRO A 44 -21.70 27.49 -62.04
C PRO A 44 -21.93 27.31 -60.51
N GLY A 45 -20.96 27.56 -59.69
CA GLY A 45 -21.03 27.36 -58.23
C GLY A 45 -20.17 26.22 -57.65
N THR A 46 -19.47 25.46 -58.53
CA THR A 46 -18.50 24.44 -58.11
C THR A 46 -17.08 25.00 -57.91
N GLY A 47 -16.89 26.30 -58.07
CA GLY A 47 -15.63 26.98 -57.73
C GLY A 47 -15.32 26.97 -56.26
N PHE A 48 -14.06 27.14 -55.90
CA PHE A 48 -13.61 27.11 -54.49
C PHE A 48 -14.35 28.13 -53.62
N GLY A 49 -14.59 29.36 -54.09
CA GLY A 49 -15.28 30.40 -53.34
C GLY A 49 -16.71 30.03 -52.91
N PRO A 50 -17.58 29.63 -53.86
CA PRO A 50 -18.92 29.12 -53.50
C PRO A 50 -18.90 27.92 -52.58
N VAL A 51 -18.05 26.93 -52.81
CA VAL A 51 -17.94 25.74 -51.91
C VAL A 51 -17.52 26.14 -50.51
N LEU A 52 -16.56 27.04 -50.37
CA LEU A 52 -16.13 27.57 -49.09
C LEU A 52 -17.28 28.31 -48.38
N LEU A 53 -17.99 29.18 -49.12
CA LEU A 53 -19.14 29.94 -48.58
C LEU A 53 -20.24 28.99 -48.05
N TYR A 54 -20.63 27.98 -48.82
CA TYR A 54 -21.60 26.97 -48.46
C TYR A 54 -21.16 26.23 -47.19
N THR A 55 -19.92 25.78 -47.13
CA THR A 55 -19.39 25.01 -45.98
C THR A 55 -19.37 25.85 -44.71
N LEU A 56 -18.94 27.11 -44.78
CA LEU A 56 -18.90 28.02 -43.65
C LEU A 56 -20.30 28.40 -43.18
N VAL A 57 -21.22 28.75 -44.08
CA VAL A 57 -22.58 29.12 -43.67
C VAL A 57 -23.34 27.93 -43.10
N ILE A 58 -23.36 26.79 -43.79
CA ILE A 58 -24.08 25.61 -43.36
C ILE A 58 -23.46 25.08 -42.02
N GLY A 59 -22.13 25.00 -41.92
CA GLY A 59 -21.46 24.50 -40.75
C GLY A 59 -21.67 25.39 -39.52
N ASN A 60 -21.70 26.72 -39.70
CA ASN A 60 -21.93 27.67 -38.62
C ASN A 60 -23.39 27.76 -38.18
N LEU A 61 -24.33 27.55 -39.09
CA LEU A 61 -25.77 27.53 -38.75
C LEU A 61 -26.22 26.19 -38.18
N THR A 62 -25.80 25.07 -38.79
CA THR A 62 -26.26 23.73 -38.38
C THR A 62 -25.83 23.37 -36.95
N THR A 63 -24.61 23.76 -36.54
CA THR A 63 -24.08 23.35 -35.23
C THR A 63 -24.84 23.97 -34.04
N PRO A 64 -25.12 25.28 -33.95
CA PRO A 64 -25.90 25.83 -32.83
C PRO A 64 -27.34 25.32 -32.84
N ILE A 65 -27.94 25.15 -34.02
CA ILE A 65 -29.29 24.58 -34.13
C ILE A 65 -29.31 23.16 -33.59
N MET A 66 -28.38 22.30 -34.00
CA MET A 66 -28.27 20.95 -33.50
C MET A 66 -27.94 20.85 -32.01
N ASN A 67 -27.11 21.74 -31.48
CA ASN A 67 -26.85 21.81 -30.06
C ASN A 67 -28.14 22.09 -29.22
N HIS A 68 -29.04 22.87 -29.79
CA HIS A 68 -30.33 23.19 -29.14
C HIS A 68 -31.35 22.06 -29.28
N LEU A 69 -31.34 21.36 -30.41
CA LEU A 69 -32.35 20.34 -30.75
C LEU A 69 -31.93 18.91 -30.37
N ALA A 70 -30.63 18.59 -30.33
CA ALA A 70 -30.13 17.26 -29.95
C ALA A 70 -30.61 16.74 -28.57
N PRO A 71 -30.80 17.57 -27.52
CA PRO A 71 -31.34 17.11 -26.26
C PRO A 71 -32.75 16.51 -26.34
N PHE A 72 -33.55 16.88 -27.37
CA PHE A 72 -34.88 16.28 -27.56
C PHE A 72 -34.78 14.84 -28.07
N SER A 73 -33.81 14.55 -28.94
CA SER A 73 -33.58 13.19 -29.43
C SER A 73 -33.03 12.25 -28.34
N SER A 74 -32.20 12.78 -27.43
CA SER A 74 -31.58 11.97 -26.34
C SER A 74 -32.62 11.48 -25.30
N ARG A 75 -33.83 12.02 -25.27
CA ARG A 75 -34.94 11.56 -24.40
C ARG A 75 -35.56 10.23 -24.86
N LEU A 76 -35.31 9.83 -26.10
CA LEU A 76 -35.81 8.61 -26.66
C LEU A 76 -34.87 7.44 -26.35
N ARG A 77 -35.40 6.20 -26.27
CA ARG A 77 -34.58 4.99 -26.12
C ARG A 77 -33.93 4.57 -27.43
N PHE A 78 -32.73 3.98 -27.36
CA PHE A 78 -32.11 3.37 -28.53
C PHE A 78 -33.02 2.29 -29.15
N PRO A 79 -33.15 2.18 -30.50
CA PRO A 79 -32.49 2.96 -31.55
C PRO A 79 -33.20 4.27 -31.95
N PHE A 80 -34.36 4.59 -31.39
CA PHE A 80 -35.19 5.72 -31.80
C PHE A 80 -34.52 7.09 -31.58
N ASN A 81 -33.67 7.19 -30.59
CA ASN A 81 -32.86 8.40 -30.38
C ASN A 81 -31.95 8.71 -31.58
N TRP A 82 -31.34 7.69 -32.16
CA TRP A 82 -30.51 7.79 -33.37
C TRP A 82 -31.30 8.20 -34.58
N VAL A 83 -32.44 7.55 -34.82
CA VAL A 83 -33.32 7.86 -35.93
C VAL A 83 -33.83 9.32 -35.84
N ALA A 84 -34.28 9.73 -34.65
CA ALA A 84 -34.73 11.10 -34.42
C ALA A 84 -33.61 12.12 -34.61
N TYR A 85 -32.39 11.82 -34.16
CA TYR A 85 -31.21 12.67 -34.34
C TYR A 85 -30.86 12.81 -35.86
N LEU A 86 -30.87 11.73 -36.63
CA LEU A 86 -30.62 11.74 -38.05
C LEU A 86 -31.70 12.51 -38.83
N ILE A 87 -32.97 12.32 -38.50
CA ILE A 87 -34.06 13.09 -39.11
C ILE A 87 -33.91 14.58 -38.83
N LEU A 88 -33.62 14.95 -37.60
CA LEU A 88 -33.43 16.33 -37.16
C LEU A 88 -32.22 16.99 -37.90
N LEU A 89 -31.15 16.21 -38.01
CA LEU A 89 -29.93 16.62 -38.73
C LEU A 89 -30.21 16.84 -40.21
N LEU A 90 -30.95 15.94 -40.88
CA LEU A 90 -31.37 16.08 -42.29
C LEU A 90 -32.27 17.30 -42.54
N LEU A 91 -33.26 17.51 -41.66
CA LEU A 91 -34.16 18.67 -41.80
C LEU A 91 -33.42 20.00 -41.61
N THR A 92 -32.51 20.08 -40.62
CA THR A 92 -31.70 21.30 -40.41
C THR A 92 -30.71 21.51 -41.57
N ALA A 93 -30.12 20.45 -42.09
CA ALA A 93 -29.24 20.52 -43.27
C ALA A 93 -29.97 21.02 -44.51
N ALA A 94 -31.16 20.46 -44.77
CA ALA A 94 -31.97 20.87 -45.92
C ALA A 94 -32.43 22.33 -45.82
N ALA A 95 -32.83 22.76 -44.63
CA ALA A 95 -33.24 24.16 -44.39
C ALA A 95 -32.05 25.13 -44.57
N CYS A 96 -30.89 24.82 -44.02
CA CYS A 96 -29.68 25.63 -44.16
C CYS A 96 -29.19 25.68 -45.64
N ALA A 97 -29.24 24.54 -46.36
CA ALA A 97 -28.87 24.47 -47.75
C ALA A 97 -29.81 25.33 -48.63
N SER A 98 -31.12 25.21 -48.44
CA SER A 98 -32.13 26.01 -49.13
C SER A 98 -31.93 27.51 -48.92
N LEU A 99 -31.73 27.93 -47.68
CA LEU A 99 -31.44 29.30 -47.34
C LEU A 99 -30.20 29.86 -48.00
N THR A 100 -29.12 29.06 -48.00
CA THR A 100 -27.82 29.47 -48.59
C THR A 100 -27.89 29.56 -50.09
N VAL A 101 -28.56 28.59 -50.77
CA VAL A 101 -28.73 28.61 -52.23
C VAL A 101 -29.61 29.77 -52.67
N THR A 102 -30.68 30.07 -51.91
CA THR A 102 -31.53 31.25 -52.18
C THR A 102 -30.73 32.55 -52.07
N ALA A 103 -29.90 32.68 -51.04
CA ALA A 103 -29.02 33.84 -50.88
C ALA A 103 -28.03 34.00 -52.02
N VAL A 104 -27.42 32.93 -52.48
CA VAL A 104 -26.49 32.92 -53.62
C VAL A 104 -27.20 33.25 -54.93
N MET A 105 -28.44 32.74 -55.14
CA MET A 105 -29.25 33.05 -56.32
C MET A 105 -29.55 34.55 -56.40
N VAL A 106 -29.96 35.15 -55.32
CA VAL A 106 -30.28 36.61 -55.25
C VAL A 106 -29.02 37.44 -55.49
N PHE A 107 -27.88 37.01 -54.95
CA PHE A 107 -26.63 37.77 -55.04
C PHE A 107 -25.96 37.70 -56.43
N TYR A 108 -26.04 36.53 -57.13
CA TYR A 108 -25.40 36.29 -58.41
C TYR A 108 -26.36 36.36 -59.58
N GLY A 109 -27.66 36.66 -59.41
CA GLY A 109 -28.63 36.83 -60.47
C GLY A 109 -28.88 35.57 -61.32
N MET A 110 -28.83 34.38 -60.77
CA MET A 110 -28.93 33.08 -61.43
C MET A 110 -30.38 32.77 -61.88
N SER A 111 -30.55 32.09 -63.06
CA SER A 111 -31.87 31.63 -63.49
C SER A 111 -32.43 30.49 -62.63
N PHE A 112 -33.77 30.35 -62.62
CA PHE A 112 -34.47 29.37 -61.77
C PHE A 112 -34.10 27.90 -62.12
N ASP A 113 -33.87 27.60 -63.42
CA ASP A 113 -33.46 26.24 -63.85
C ASP A 113 -32.05 25.86 -63.40
N SER A 114 -31.11 26.81 -63.39
CA SER A 114 -29.75 26.60 -62.87
C SER A 114 -29.73 26.47 -61.39
N PHE A 115 -30.67 27.06 -60.70
CA PHE A 115 -30.87 26.92 -59.26
C PHE A 115 -31.19 25.48 -58.82
N PHE A 116 -32.19 24.83 -59.49
CA PHE A 116 -32.56 23.45 -59.11
C PHE A 116 -31.47 22.42 -59.46
N ALA A 117 -30.79 22.56 -60.58
CA ALA A 117 -29.66 21.70 -60.93
C ALA A 117 -28.53 21.76 -59.92
N GLN A 118 -28.22 22.97 -59.41
CA GLN A 118 -27.18 23.21 -58.42
C GLN A 118 -27.59 22.72 -57.00
N LEU A 119 -28.84 23.00 -56.63
CA LEU A 119 -29.41 22.47 -55.36
C LEU A 119 -29.34 20.95 -55.32
N TRP A 120 -29.65 20.26 -56.43
CA TRP A 120 -29.61 18.80 -56.50
C TRP A 120 -28.20 18.23 -56.51
N SER A 121 -27.23 18.83 -57.20
CA SER A 121 -25.87 18.31 -57.29
C SER A 121 -25.08 18.55 -56.01
N MET A 122 -25.18 19.72 -55.38
CA MET A 122 -24.47 20.06 -54.16
C MET A 122 -25.20 19.55 -52.92
N GLY A 123 -26.52 19.53 -52.93
CA GLY A 123 -27.31 19.06 -51.79
C GLY A 123 -26.96 17.63 -51.35
N ARG A 124 -26.71 16.74 -52.31
CA ARG A 124 -26.31 15.33 -52.02
C ARG A 124 -24.98 15.24 -51.27
N VAL A 125 -24.00 16.00 -51.69
CA VAL A 125 -22.65 15.99 -51.07
C VAL A 125 -22.72 16.59 -49.65
N VAL A 126 -23.41 17.73 -49.53
CA VAL A 126 -23.61 18.40 -48.21
C VAL A 126 -24.33 17.50 -47.25
N VAL A 127 -25.40 16.81 -47.66
CA VAL A 127 -26.12 15.85 -46.82
C VAL A 127 -25.23 14.72 -46.33
N ILE A 128 -24.42 14.11 -47.22
CA ILE A 128 -23.49 13.03 -46.82
C ILE A 128 -22.48 13.53 -45.81
N VAL A 129 -21.87 14.69 -46.02
CA VAL A 129 -20.88 15.26 -45.08
C VAL A 129 -21.50 15.55 -43.72
N ILE A 130 -22.69 16.17 -43.71
CA ILE A 130 -23.39 16.47 -42.47
C ILE A 130 -23.76 15.19 -41.71
N LEU A 131 -24.20 14.12 -42.40
CA LEU A 131 -24.46 12.84 -41.80
C LEU A 131 -23.21 12.21 -41.16
N ILE A 132 -22.08 12.23 -41.89
CA ILE A 132 -20.81 11.70 -41.36
C ILE A 132 -20.36 12.49 -40.14
N VAL A 133 -20.26 13.81 -40.26
CA VAL A 133 -19.81 14.68 -39.14
C VAL A 133 -20.75 14.59 -37.94
N GLY A 134 -22.06 14.59 -38.21
CA GLY A 134 -23.06 14.44 -37.15
C GLY A 134 -22.97 13.08 -36.43
N SER A 135 -22.79 12.00 -37.18
CA SER A 135 -22.61 10.66 -36.61
C SER A 135 -21.35 10.54 -35.80
N VAL A 136 -20.21 11.03 -36.28
CA VAL A 136 -18.93 11.05 -35.55
C VAL A 136 -19.06 11.84 -34.26
N ARG A 137 -19.68 12.99 -34.31
CA ARG A 137 -19.90 13.83 -33.13
C ARG A 137 -20.80 13.14 -32.08
N HIS A 138 -21.87 12.49 -32.51
CA HIS A 138 -22.77 11.77 -31.61
C HIS A 138 -22.05 10.61 -30.92
N LEU A 139 -21.29 9.81 -31.69
CA LEU A 139 -20.48 8.73 -31.12
C LEU A 139 -19.42 9.25 -30.12
N HIS A 140 -18.82 10.39 -30.43
CA HIS A 140 -17.84 11.00 -29.53
C HIS A 140 -18.48 11.46 -28.22
N GLU A 141 -19.67 12.08 -28.27
CA GLU A 141 -20.39 12.53 -27.09
C GLU A 141 -20.83 11.35 -26.20
N GLU A 142 -21.37 10.28 -26.81
CA GLU A 142 -21.70 9.06 -26.05
C GLU A 142 -20.48 8.44 -25.37
N SER A 143 -19.35 8.43 -26.08
CA SER A 143 -18.09 7.90 -25.53
C SER A 143 -17.59 8.74 -24.35
N ARG A 144 -17.69 10.07 -24.44
CA ARG A 144 -17.34 10.97 -23.34
C ARG A 144 -18.19 10.72 -22.10
N VAL A 145 -19.50 10.66 -22.25
CA VAL A 145 -20.43 10.41 -21.11
C VAL A 145 -20.14 9.07 -20.45
N ARG A 146 -19.84 8.02 -21.25
CA ARG A 146 -19.46 6.70 -20.70
C ARG A 146 -18.13 6.74 -19.96
N LEU A 147 -17.13 7.46 -20.48
CA LEU A 147 -15.82 7.63 -19.84
C LEU A 147 -15.92 8.42 -18.55
N GLU A 148 -16.69 9.51 -18.54
CA GLU A 148 -16.95 10.31 -17.33
C GLU A 148 -17.65 9.48 -16.24
N GLY A 149 -18.66 8.68 -16.64
CA GLY A 149 -19.33 7.76 -15.72
C GLY A 149 -18.38 6.73 -15.12
N ARG A 150 -17.54 6.07 -15.94
CA ARG A 150 -16.53 5.12 -15.46
C ARG A 150 -15.48 5.77 -14.56
N ASN A 151 -15.01 6.96 -14.90
CA ASN A 151 -14.06 7.69 -14.07
C ASN A 151 -14.64 8.00 -12.69
N LEU A 152 -15.89 8.40 -12.62
CA LEU A 152 -16.57 8.66 -11.34
C LEU A 152 -16.73 7.38 -10.50
N GLU A 153 -17.07 6.25 -11.13
CA GLU A 153 -17.14 4.95 -10.45
C GLU A 153 -15.77 4.52 -9.92
N LEU A 154 -14.70 4.67 -10.72
CA LEU A 154 -13.33 4.36 -10.29
C LEU A 154 -12.88 5.25 -9.14
N GLN A 155 -13.15 6.55 -9.20
CA GLN A 155 -12.83 7.46 -8.10
C GLN A 155 -13.53 7.05 -6.80
N ARG A 156 -14.82 6.73 -6.84
CA ARG A 156 -15.56 6.22 -5.67
C ARG A 156 -14.98 4.91 -5.14
N ALA A 157 -14.62 3.98 -6.03
CA ALA A 157 -14.01 2.71 -5.62
C ALA A 157 -12.65 2.92 -4.93
N VAL A 158 -11.84 3.85 -5.44
CA VAL A 158 -10.55 4.23 -4.83
C VAL A 158 -10.77 4.89 -3.46
N GLU A 159 -11.71 5.81 -3.34
CA GLU A 159 -12.03 6.48 -2.06
C GLU A 159 -12.49 5.46 -0.99
N VAL A 160 -13.38 4.53 -1.37
CA VAL A 160 -13.83 3.45 -0.48
C VAL A 160 -12.67 2.53 -0.10
N GLY A 161 -11.81 2.17 -1.07
CA GLY A 161 -10.60 1.37 -0.83
C GLY A 161 -9.65 2.04 0.15
N ASN A 162 -9.36 3.32 -0.05
CA ASN A 162 -8.50 4.11 0.82
C ASN A 162 -9.07 4.23 2.24
N SER A 163 -10.36 4.48 2.36
CA SER A 163 -11.03 4.58 3.67
C SER A 163 -10.97 3.26 4.45
N ARG A 164 -11.18 2.12 3.77
CA ARG A 164 -11.04 0.78 4.38
C ARG A 164 -9.60 0.50 4.82
N SER A 165 -8.63 0.81 3.94
CA SER A 165 -7.21 0.63 4.25
C SER A 165 -6.78 1.48 5.45
N GLN A 166 -7.23 2.73 5.54
CA GLN A 166 -6.97 3.60 6.69
C GLN A 166 -7.60 3.08 7.98
N GLN A 167 -8.82 2.57 7.91
CA GLN A 167 -9.48 1.98 9.08
C GLN A 167 -8.74 0.72 9.57
N GLN A 168 -8.36 -0.18 8.67
CA GLN A 168 -7.56 -1.36 9.00
C GLN A 168 -6.22 -0.98 9.63
N GLN A 169 -5.54 0.05 9.09
CA GLN A 169 -4.28 0.52 9.65
C GLN A 169 -4.46 1.05 11.07
N GLN A 170 -5.52 1.83 11.34
CA GLN A 170 -5.83 2.34 12.67
C GLN A 170 -6.13 1.20 13.69
N GLU A 171 -6.79 0.13 13.23
CA GLU A 171 -7.04 -1.05 14.09
C GLU A 171 -5.73 -1.78 14.43
N LEU A 172 -4.83 -1.91 13.46
CA LEU A 172 -3.50 -2.49 13.67
C LEU A 172 -2.63 -1.63 14.59
N ASP A 173 -2.67 -0.31 14.44
CA ASP A 173 -1.93 0.61 15.30
C ASP A 173 -2.40 0.51 16.78
N LYS A 174 -3.71 0.37 16.99
CA LYS A 174 -4.26 0.09 18.34
C LYS A 174 -3.82 -1.26 18.89
N ALA A 175 -3.81 -2.30 18.04
CA ALA A 175 -3.32 -3.62 18.44
C ALA A 175 -1.84 -3.56 18.84
N ARG A 176 -1.02 -2.79 18.12
CA ARG A 176 0.37 -2.52 18.47
C ARG A 176 0.51 -1.84 19.84
N GLU A 177 -0.27 -0.79 20.09
CA GLU A 177 -0.25 -0.09 21.38
C GLU A 177 -0.58 -1.02 22.55
N ILE A 178 -1.56 -1.92 22.37
CA ILE A 178 -1.91 -2.94 23.36
C ILE A 178 -0.74 -3.91 23.55
N GLN A 179 -0.13 -4.39 22.47
CA GLN A 179 0.99 -5.33 22.51
C GLN A 179 2.23 -4.73 23.17
N GLU A 180 2.60 -3.49 22.84
CA GLU A 180 3.67 -2.76 23.54
C GLU A 180 3.38 -2.61 25.05
N GLY A 181 2.11 -2.56 25.43
CA GLY A 181 1.68 -2.55 26.82
C GLY A 181 1.89 -3.88 27.56
N LEU A 182 2.01 -5.01 26.84
CA LEU A 182 2.28 -6.33 27.40
C LEU A 182 3.78 -6.56 27.67
N LEU A 183 4.65 -5.85 26.97
CA LEU A 183 6.09 -5.90 27.16
C LEU A 183 6.54 -5.05 28.36
N PRO A 184 7.70 -5.33 28.99
CA PRO A 184 8.17 -4.59 30.14
C PRO A 184 8.53 -3.15 29.78
N LYS A 185 7.71 -2.19 30.22
CA LYS A 185 7.97 -0.74 30.05
C LYS A 185 9.21 -0.28 30.83
N LYS A 186 9.51 -0.93 31.94
CA LYS A 186 10.71 -0.72 32.74
C LYS A 186 11.27 -2.08 33.11
N ILE A 187 12.52 -2.29 32.77
CA ILE A 187 13.23 -3.51 33.08
C ILE A 187 13.69 -3.43 34.54
N PRO A 188 13.19 -4.34 35.44
CA PRO A 188 13.62 -4.35 36.83
C PRO A 188 15.10 -4.70 36.93
N GLN A 189 15.76 -4.14 37.93
CA GLN A 189 17.15 -4.38 38.20
C GLN A 189 17.29 -5.06 39.58
N VAL A 190 18.27 -5.93 39.70
CA VAL A 190 18.64 -6.53 40.98
C VAL A 190 20.10 -6.24 41.31
N ARG A 191 20.44 -6.34 42.60
CA ARG A 191 21.84 -6.09 43.03
C ARG A 191 22.78 -7.09 42.36
N GLY A 192 23.86 -6.61 41.72
CA GLY A 192 24.85 -7.45 41.05
C GLY A 192 24.57 -7.72 39.59
N LEU A 193 23.40 -7.34 39.07
CA LEU A 193 23.09 -7.44 37.63
C LEU A 193 22.68 -6.10 37.03
N GLU A 194 22.89 -5.98 35.74
CA GLU A 194 22.28 -4.95 34.88
C GLU A 194 21.60 -5.66 33.73
N VAL A 195 20.33 -5.37 33.48
CA VAL A 195 19.54 -5.97 32.39
C VAL A 195 19.09 -4.90 31.46
N ALA A 196 19.31 -5.10 30.15
CA ALA A 196 18.79 -4.28 29.07
C ALA A 196 18.07 -5.16 28.04
N GLY A 197 17.02 -4.61 27.42
CA GLY A 197 16.26 -5.33 26.41
C GLY A 197 15.67 -4.37 25.37
N THR A 198 15.50 -4.85 24.16
CA THR A 198 14.84 -4.13 23.07
C THR A 198 14.05 -5.11 22.21
N TRP A 199 12.96 -4.62 21.66
CA TRP A 199 12.10 -5.32 20.72
C TRP A 199 11.78 -4.37 19.56
N LEU A 200 11.85 -4.87 18.34
CA LEU A 200 11.52 -4.16 17.10
C LEU A 200 10.71 -5.10 16.22
N PRO A 201 9.41 -4.91 16.09
CA PRO A 201 8.60 -5.77 15.24
C PRO A 201 8.87 -5.45 13.76
N ALA A 202 8.97 -6.49 12.92
CA ALA A 202 9.11 -6.37 11.49
C ALA A 202 7.85 -5.84 10.80
N ARG A 203 6.68 -6.04 11.44
CA ARG A 203 5.38 -5.52 11.00
C ARG A 203 4.78 -4.60 12.05
N VAL A 204 3.52 -4.24 11.87
CA VAL A 204 2.80 -3.40 12.85
C VAL A 204 2.71 -4.09 14.20
N VAL A 205 2.49 -5.42 14.24
CA VAL A 205 2.49 -6.27 15.42
C VAL A 205 3.39 -7.47 15.20
N GLY A 206 4.01 -8.00 16.25
CA GLY A 206 5.02 -9.08 16.20
C GLY A 206 4.62 -10.34 16.96
N GLY A 207 5.37 -11.43 16.69
CA GLY A 207 5.29 -12.71 17.42
C GLY A 207 6.23 -12.78 18.62
N ASP A 208 7.29 -12.00 18.60
CA ASP A 208 8.32 -12.00 19.63
C ASP A 208 7.81 -11.52 20.99
N TYR A 209 8.29 -12.18 22.01
CA TYR A 209 8.03 -11.84 23.41
C TYR A 209 9.31 -11.87 24.22
N PHE A 210 9.49 -10.91 25.10
CA PHE A 210 10.45 -10.98 26.18
C PHE A 210 9.87 -10.40 27.46
N ASP A 211 10.35 -10.90 28.63
CA ASP A 211 9.99 -10.34 29.90
C ASP A 211 11.13 -10.48 30.94
N VAL A 212 11.07 -9.64 31.95
CA VAL A 212 12.02 -9.64 33.07
C VAL A 212 11.24 -9.49 34.37
N LEU A 213 11.30 -10.52 35.22
CA LEU A 213 10.58 -10.58 36.50
C LEU A 213 11.56 -10.58 37.65
N LYS A 214 11.46 -9.58 38.52
CA LYS A 214 12.19 -9.55 39.79
C LYS A 214 11.37 -10.33 40.84
N PHE A 215 11.92 -11.40 41.38
CA PHE A 215 11.28 -12.21 42.42
C PHE A 215 11.73 -11.77 43.84
N SER A 216 13.03 -11.47 43.99
CA SER A 216 13.60 -10.97 45.23
C SER A 216 14.74 -9.99 44.95
N GLU A 217 15.47 -9.55 46.00
CA GLU A 217 16.62 -8.65 45.79
C GLU A 217 17.81 -9.37 45.13
N SER A 218 17.82 -10.71 45.11
CA SER A 218 18.88 -11.53 44.54
C SER A 218 18.44 -12.38 43.33
N LYS A 219 17.13 -12.52 43.09
CA LYS A 219 16.63 -13.42 42.03
C LYS A 219 15.83 -12.69 41.00
N ILE A 220 16.18 -12.96 39.74
CA ILE A 220 15.54 -12.39 38.54
C ILE A 220 15.29 -13.49 37.51
N GLY A 221 14.12 -13.48 36.92
CA GLY A 221 13.77 -14.31 35.79
C GLY A 221 13.79 -13.48 34.50
N VAL A 222 14.40 -14.01 33.47
CA VAL A 222 14.46 -13.40 32.13
C VAL A 222 13.95 -14.41 31.12
N CYS A 223 13.03 -14.04 30.27
CA CYS A 223 12.56 -14.94 29.21
C CYS A 223 12.57 -14.24 27.84
N ILE A 224 12.65 -15.08 26.81
CA ILE A 224 12.50 -14.69 25.41
C ILE A 224 11.75 -15.80 24.67
N GLY A 225 10.94 -15.45 23.71
CA GLY A 225 10.21 -16.41 22.89
C GLY A 225 9.84 -15.80 21.55
N ASP A 226 9.64 -16.67 20.58
CA ASP A 226 9.17 -16.32 19.25
C ASP A 226 8.05 -17.25 18.83
N VAL A 227 6.99 -16.67 18.30
CA VAL A 227 5.77 -17.34 17.83
C VAL A 227 5.82 -17.53 16.32
N VAL A 228 5.72 -18.78 15.87
CA VAL A 228 5.69 -19.08 14.45
C VAL A 228 4.61 -18.31 13.70
N GLY A 229 5.02 -17.60 12.65
CA GLY A 229 4.15 -16.77 11.80
C GLY A 229 4.20 -15.29 12.17
N LYS A 230 3.44 -14.47 11.46
CA LYS A 230 3.52 -13.00 11.55
C LYS A 230 2.14 -12.37 11.62
N GLY A 231 2.08 -11.16 12.16
CA GLY A 231 0.87 -10.36 12.21
C GLY A 231 -0.05 -10.73 13.37
N ILE A 232 -1.36 -10.48 13.24
CA ILE A 232 -2.33 -10.54 14.35
C ILE A 232 -2.38 -11.92 15.02
N SER A 233 -2.29 -13.01 14.26
CA SER A 233 -2.35 -14.36 14.83
C SER A 233 -1.16 -14.65 15.74
N ALA A 234 0.04 -14.24 15.35
CA ALA A 234 1.25 -14.36 16.16
C ALA A 234 1.17 -13.46 17.41
N ALA A 235 0.70 -12.22 17.25
CA ALA A 235 0.52 -11.27 18.35
C ALA A 235 -0.48 -11.76 19.42
N LEU A 236 -1.58 -12.42 19.01
CA LEU A 236 -2.55 -13.00 19.95
C LEU A 236 -1.96 -14.21 20.69
N LEU A 237 -1.18 -15.05 20.02
CA LEU A 237 -0.52 -16.18 20.67
C LEU A 237 0.59 -15.72 21.61
N MET A 238 1.34 -14.67 21.25
CA MET A 238 2.29 -13.99 22.12
C MET A 238 1.63 -13.47 23.40
N ALA A 239 0.45 -12.84 23.28
CA ALA A 239 -0.30 -12.36 24.44
C ALA A 239 -0.75 -13.51 25.37
N ASN A 240 -1.14 -14.66 24.78
CA ASN A 240 -1.45 -15.88 25.55
C ASN A 240 -0.21 -16.41 26.29
N LEU A 241 0.93 -16.49 25.59
CA LEU A 241 2.21 -16.86 26.18
C LEU A 241 2.58 -15.93 27.35
N GLN A 242 2.51 -14.63 27.15
CA GLN A 242 2.80 -13.62 28.16
C GLN A 242 1.92 -13.80 29.43
N ALA A 243 0.61 -13.93 29.25
CA ALA A 243 -0.33 -14.12 30.35
C ALA A 243 -0.05 -15.41 31.11
N SER A 244 0.20 -16.51 30.40
CA SER A 244 0.53 -17.81 30.99
C SER A 244 1.86 -17.78 31.73
N PHE A 245 2.88 -17.18 31.12
CA PHE A 245 4.20 -17.01 31.74
C PHE A 245 4.08 -16.25 33.08
N ARG A 246 3.45 -15.09 33.07
CA ARG A 246 3.29 -14.28 34.31
C ARG A 246 2.45 -14.94 35.37
N ALA A 247 1.48 -15.81 34.99
CA ALA A 247 0.67 -16.54 35.91
C ALA A 247 1.44 -17.68 36.63
N PHE A 248 2.38 -18.31 35.92
CA PHE A 248 3.12 -19.47 36.47
C PHE A 248 4.50 -19.14 37.02
N ALA A 249 5.10 -18.04 36.59
CA ALA A 249 6.44 -17.63 37.00
C ALA A 249 6.45 -17.26 38.50
N SER A 250 7.29 -17.95 39.23
CA SER A 250 7.55 -17.66 40.68
C SER A 250 8.95 -18.11 41.04
N GLU A 251 9.48 -17.59 42.16
CA GLU A 251 10.80 -17.94 42.69
C GLU A 251 10.94 -19.44 43.01
N ALA A 252 9.84 -20.09 43.37
CA ALA A 252 9.81 -21.50 43.78
C ALA A 252 9.68 -22.50 42.63
N VAL A 253 9.40 -22.03 41.40
CA VAL A 253 9.21 -22.90 40.22
C VAL A 253 10.48 -22.91 39.38
N SER A 254 11.03 -24.11 39.14
CA SER A 254 12.21 -24.26 38.28
C SER A 254 11.89 -23.97 36.83
N PRO A 255 12.88 -23.51 36.02
CA PRO A 255 12.70 -23.21 34.60
C PRO A 255 12.05 -24.34 33.80
N GLY A 256 12.51 -25.59 33.93
CA GLY A 256 11.95 -26.74 33.22
C GLY A 256 10.50 -27.04 33.61
N THR A 257 10.17 -26.91 34.93
CA THR A 257 8.79 -27.06 35.41
C THR A 257 7.88 -25.95 34.82
N LEU A 258 8.35 -24.69 34.74
CA LEU A 258 7.61 -23.58 34.18
C LEU A 258 7.37 -23.79 32.68
N VAL A 259 8.41 -24.12 31.93
CA VAL A 259 8.33 -24.37 30.50
C VAL A 259 7.38 -25.54 30.18
N GLY A 260 7.39 -26.59 31.03
CA GLY A 260 6.41 -27.69 30.93
C GLY A 260 4.96 -27.23 31.10
N LYS A 261 4.67 -26.41 32.13
CA LYS A 261 3.32 -25.83 32.31
C LYS A 261 2.88 -24.95 31.18
N LEU A 262 3.79 -24.15 30.59
CA LEU A 262 3.50 -23.34 29.43
C LEU A 262 3.17 -24.23 28.21
N ASN A 263 3.92 -25.30 28.01
CA ASN A 263 3.64 -26.27 26.96
C ASN A 263 2.26 -26.90 27.10
N ASP A 264 1.86 -27.33 28.31
CA ASP A 264 0.55 -27.93 28.56
C ASP A 264 -0.60 -26.95 28.22
N VAL A 265 -0.45 -25.68 28.56
CA VAL A 265 -1.46 -24.66 28.20
C VAL A 265 -1.50 -24.43 26.72
N LEU A 266 -0.34 -24.26 26.08
CA LEU A 266 -0.28 -23.93 24.67
C LEU A 266 -0.71 -25.10 23.78
N SER A 267 -0.26 -26.32 24.03
CA SER A 267 -0.65 -27.51 23.27
C SER A 267 -2.14 -27.78 23.24
N ASN A 268 -2.88 -27.33 24.27
CA ASN A 268 -4.34 -27.46 24.32
C ASN A 268 -5.11 -26.30 23.65
N ASN A 269 -4.45 -25.16 23.41
CA ASN A 269 -5.13 -23.92 23.01
C ASN A 269 -4.72 -23.37 21.63
N ILE A 270 -3.69 -23.94 21.01
CA ILE A 270 -3.18 -23.43 19.70
C ILE A 270 -3.51 -24.40 18.56
N ALA A 271 -3.56 -23.89 17.34
CA ALA A 271 -3.74 -24.70 16.15
C ALA A 271 -2.52 -25.61 15.90
N ALA A 272 -2.75 -26.78 15.28
CA ALA A 272 -1.71 -27.80 15.10
C ALA A 272 -0.52 -27.36 14.23
N ASP A 273 -0.67 -26.30 13.46
CA ASP A 273 0.38 -25.68 12.64
C ASP A 273 1.13 -24.54 13.35
N LYS A 274 0.82 -24.31 14.63
CA LYS A 274 1.41 -23.24 15.43
C LYS A 274 2.28 -23.82 16.54
N PHE A 275 3.36 -23.15 16.82
CA PHE A 275 4.26 -23.44 17.92
C PHE A 275 4.97 -22.16 18.39
N VAL A 276 5.61 -22.25 19.54
CA VAL A 276 6.38 -21.13 20.09
C VAL A 276 7.76 -21.65 20.50
N THR A 277 8.81 -20.98 20.07
CA THR A 277 10.14 -21.18 20.64
C THR A 277 10.27 -20.33 21.89
N PHE A 278 10.81 -20.87 22.97
CA PHE A 278 10.85 -20.16 24.24
C PHE A 278 12.07 -20.55 25.06
N CYS A 279 12.69 -19.56 25.69
CA CYS A 279 13.77 -19.80 26.66
C CYS A 279 13.51 -18.99 27.93
N TYR A 280 13.65 -19.62 29.06
CA TYR A 280 13.54 -19.00 30.39
C TYR A 280 14.80 -19.23 31.19
N CYS A 281 15.37 -18.15 31.72
CA CYS A 281 16.57 -18.09 32.54
C CYS A 281 16.22 -17.52 33.91
N LEU A 282 16.54 -18.26 34.97
CA LEU A 282 16.47 -17.82 36.37
C LEU A 282 17.89 -17.58 36.87
N ILE A 283 18.17 -16.37 37.31
CA ILE A 283 19.50 -15.98 37.82
C ILE A 283 19.41 -15.65 39.31
N ASP A 284 20.23 -16.32 40.12
CA ASP A 284 20.43 -16.03 41.53
C ASP A 284 21.80 -15.37 41.72
N THR A 285 21.80 -14.13 42.22
CA THR A 285 23.03 -13.35 42.42
C THR A 285 23.72 -13.68 43.74
N MET A 286 23.09 -14.44 44.66
CA MET A 286 23.75 -14.90 45.89
C MET A 286 24.79 -15.97 45.56
N ASP A 287 24.41 -16.88 44.66
CA ASP A 287 25.28 -17.98 44.23
C ASP A 287 25.89 -17.73 42.85
N ASN A 288 25.55 -16.61 42.19
CA ASN A 288 25.87 -16.31 40.80
C ASN A 288 25.51 -17.45 39.85
N ARG A 289 24.38 -18.11 40.11
CA ARG A 289 23.94 -19.27 39.33
C ARG A 289 22.88 -18.90 38.34
N LEU A 290 23.12 -19.27 37.10
CA LEU A 290 22.12 -19.30 36.03
C LEU A 290 21.52 -20.71 35.98
N THR A 291 20.19 -20.81 36.06
CA THR A 291 19.43 -22.03 35.74
C THR A 291 18.49 -21.68 34.57
N PHE A 292 18.43 -22.53 33.57
CA PHE A 292 17.60 -22.24 32.38
C PHE A 292 16.93 -23.49 31.82
N ALA A 293 15.87 -23.28 31.04
CA ALA A 293 15.26 -24.30 30.20
C ALA A 293 14.85 -23.64 28.85
N SER A 294 15.12 -24.38 27.78
CA SER A 294 14.82 -23.93 26.42
C SER A 294 13.87 -24.90 25.73
N ALA A 295 12.88 -24.36 25.03
CA ALA A 295 11.93 -25.05 24.19
C ALA A 295 12.17 -24.66 22.70
N GLY A 296 13.26 -25.16 22.11
CA GLY A 296 13.59 -24.96 20.70
C GLY A 296 13.95 -23.53 20.30
N HIS A 297 14.30 -22.68 21.26
CA HIS A 297 14.68 -21.29 21.00
C HIS A 297 16.17 -21.19 20.62
N CYS A 298 16.54 -20.09 19.95
CA CYS A 298 17.94 -19.74 19.67
C CYS A 298 18.77 -19.84 20.96
N PRO A 299 19.90 -20.57 20.99
CA PRO A 299 20.68 -20.74 22.20
C PRO A 299 21.19 -19.41 22.76
N PRO A 300 20.83 -19.01 23.98
CA PRO A 300 21.47 -17.87 24.62
C PRO A 300 22.99 -18.05 24.70
N ILE A 301 23.73 -16.96 24.62
CA ILE A 301 25.19 -17.01 24.63
C ILE A 301 25.71 -16.33 25.89
N VAL A 302 26.55 -17.03 26.66
CA VAL A 302 27.34 -16.45 27.75
C VAL A 302 28.70 -16.05 27.22
N PHE A 303 29.02 -14.78 27.32
CA PHE A 303 30.34 -14.22 27.02
C PHE A 303 31.09 -14.03 28.31
N HIS A 304 32.12 -14.83 28.54
CA HIS A 304 32.99 -14.67 29.66
C HIS A 304 33.95 -13.50 29.49
N LYS A 305 34.33 -12.87 30.58
CA LYS A 305 35.33 -11.77 30.59
C LYS A 305 36.64 -12.17 29.90
N SER A 306 36.96 -13.48 29.89
CA SER A 306 38.14 -14.03 29.16
C SER A 306 38.05 -13.88 27.65
N GLY A 307 36.86 -13.57 27.08
CA GLY A 307 36.57 -13.58 25.64
C GLY A 307 36.03 -14.91 25.13
N GLU A 308 35.85 -15.90 26.00
CA GLU A 308 35.17 -17.14 25.63
C GLU A 308 33.66 -16.89 25.47
N ALA A 309 33.06 -17.47 24.42
CA ALA A 309 31.62 -17.44 24.18
C ALA A 309 31.05 -18.85 24.26
N VAL A 310 30.12 -19.06 25.16
CA VAL A 310 29.51 -20.38 25.46
C VAL A 310 28.02 -20.33 25.09
N PRO A 311 27.60 -20.88 23.95
CA PRO A 311 26.19 -21.04 23.62
C PRO A 311 25.53 -22.07 24.53
N LEU A 312 24.38 -21.78 25.11
CA LEU A 312 23.59 -22.65 25.95
C LEU A 312 22.69 -23.54 25.10
N LYS A 313 23.21 -24.69 24.64
CA LYS A 313 22.57 -25.57 23.67
C LYS A 313 21.58 -26.56 24.20
N GLU A 314 21.50 -26.71 25.54
CA GLU A 314 20.56 -27.60 26.19
C GLU A 314 19.12 -27.10 25.97
N GLY A 315 18.24 -27.99 25.49
CA GLY A 315 16.86 -27.63 25.19
C GLY A 315 16.01 -28.77 24.71
N GLY A 316 14.74 -28.48 24.49
CA GLY A 316 13.72 -29.41 24.02
C GLY A 316 13.03 -28.92 22.74
N ALA A 317 11.96 -29.62 22.35
CA ALA A 317 11.12 -29.21 21.24
C ALA A 317 10.38 -27.91 21.57
N PRO A 318 9.99 -27.08 20.56
CA PRO A 318 9.17 -25.91 20.75
C PRO A 318 7.85 -26.21 21.48
N LEU A 319 7.31 -25.22 22.17
CA LEU A 319 6.05 -25.32 22.90
C LEU A 319 4.87 -25.52 21.92
N GLY A 320 3.90 -26.33 22.33
CA GLY A 320 2.66 -26.54 21.58
C GLY A 320 2.70 -27.67 20.57
N ILE A 321 3.87 -28.28 20.29
CA ILE A 321 4.01 -29.37 19.31
C ILE A 321 3.67 -30.73 19.95
N PHE A 322 4.22 -31.02 21.13
CA PHE A 322 4.07 -32.29 21.81
C PHE A 322 3.43 -32.10 23.18
N PRO A 323 2.19 -32.55 23.41
CA PRO A 323 1.56 -32.55 24.71
C PRO A 323 2.41 -33.33 25.72
N ASP A 324 2.30 -33.00 27.00
CA ASP A 324 2.96 -33.67 28.12
C ASP A 324 4.51 -33.73 28.06
N ARG A 325 5.11 -32.90 27.20
CA ARG A 325 6.56 -32.82 27.06
C ARG A 325 7.18 -32.24 28.33
N LYS A 326 8.14 -32.96 28.89
CA LYS A 326 8.96 -32.49 30.03
C LYS A 326 10.20 -31.75 29.50
N TYR A 327 10.55 -30.68 30.22
CA TYR A 327 11.76 -29.89 29.94
C TYR A 327 12.67 -29.98 31.17
N GLU A 328 13.95 -30.11 30.91
CA GLU A 328 14.97 -30.27 31.95
C GLU A 328 15.61 -28.92 32.28
N ASP A 329 16.01 -28.77 33.53
CA ASP A 329 16.81 -27.64 33.97
C ASP A 329 18.27 -27.89 33.61
N ALA A 330 18.89 -26.91 32.93
CA ALA A 330 20.34 -26.84 32.79
C ALA A 330 20.86 -25.64 33.59
N GLY A 331 22.14 -25.63 33.89
CA GLY A 331 22.70 -24.55 34.68
C GLY A 331 24.17 -24.27 34.41
N LEU A 332 24.56 -23.05 34.65
CA LEU A 332 25.92 -22.55 34.53
C LEU A 332 26.27 -21.65 35.73
N GLN A 333 27.50 -21.71 36.19
CA GLN A 333 28.04 -20.75 37.15
C GLN A 333 28.49 -19.49 36.37
N LEU A 334 27.93 -18.34 36.76
CA LEU A 334 28.31 -17.05 36.20
C LEU A 334 29.45 -16.43 36.99
N GLU A 335 30.31 -15.73 36.31
CA GLU A 335 31.40 -14.97 36.92
C GLU A 335 31.18 -13.46 36.81
N SER A 336 31.82 -12.70 37.68
CA SER A 336 31.79 -11.23 37.58
C SER A 336 32.43 -10.75 36.29
N GLY A 337 31.67 -10.01 35.53
CA GLY A 337 32.07 -9.51 34.21
C GLY A 337 31.48 -10.30 33.03
N ASP A 338 30.78 -11.40 33.30
CA ASP A 338 30.09 -12.15 32.27
C ASP A 338 28.90 -11.36 31.69
N ARG A 339 28.56 -11.68 30.44
CA ARG A 339 27.38 -11.19 29.73
C ARG A 339 26.56 -12.35 29.20
N LEU A 340 25.29 -12.41 29.56
CA LEU A 340 24.33 -13.32 28.96
C LEU A 340 23.54 -12.55 27.88
N VAL A 341 23.52 -13.07 26.67
CA VAL A 341 22.81 -12.50 25.52
C VAL A 341 21.75 -13.49 25.08
N LEU A 342 20.48 -13.04 25.09
CA LEU A 342 19.35 -13.76 24.53
C LEU A 342 18.85 -12.99 23.29
N TYR A 343 18.50 -13.70 22.22
CA TYR A 343 18.11 -13.09 20.97
C TYR A 343 17.15 -13.99 20.21
N THR A 344 16.32 -13.40 19.33
CA THR A 344 15.48 -14.12 18.36
C THR A 344 16.20 -14.25 17.02
N ASP A 345 15.74 -15.16 16.19
CA ASP A 345 16.32 -15.44 14.88
C ASP A 345 16.28 -14.21 13.94
N GLY A 346 15.30 -13.30 14.10
CA GLY A 346 15.28 -12.04 13.35
C GLY A 346 16.53 -11.17 13.54
N LEU A 347 17.35 -11.41 14.58
CA LEU A 347 18.68 -10.81 14.69
C LEU A 347 19.67 -11.46 13.72
N THR A 348 19.76 -12.79 13.74
CA THR A 348 20.76 -13.54 12.96
C THR A 348 20.36 -13.70 11.49
N GLU A 349 19.07 -13.73 11.20
CA GLU A 349 18.50 -13.80 9.86
C GLU A 349 18.29 -12.42 9.20
N ALA A 350 18.68 -11.33 9.86
CA ALA A 350 18.67 -9.99 9.26
C ALA A 350 19.54 -10.01 7.98
N MET A 351 18.97 -9.60 6.86
CA MET A 351 19.63 -9.68 5.53
C MET A 351 20.12 -8.32 5.04
N ASP A 352 21.29 -8.34 4.40
CA ASP A 352 21.80 -7.18 3.67
C ASP A 352 21.17 -7.06 2.26
N SER A 353 21.58 -6.05 1.50
CA SER A 353 21.14 -5.83 0.12
C SER A 353 21.53 -6.94 -0.87
N HIS A 354 22.41 -7.89 -0.47
CA HIS A 354 22.85 -9.04 -1.27
C HIS A 354 22.22 -10.34 -0.76
N GLU A 355 21.19 -10.27 0.08
CA GLU A 355 20.52 -11.44 0.68
C GLU A 355 21.46 -12.30 1.56
N GLN A 356 22.50 -11.69 2.13
CA GLN A 356 23.37 -12.38 3.08
C GLN A 356 22.85 -12.14 4.50
N GLU A 357 22.75 -13.21 5.29
CA GLU A 357 22.35 -13.12 6.70
C GLU A 357 23.46 -12.51 7.55
N PHE A 358 23.05 -11.82 8.60
CA PHE A 358 23.98 -11.32 9.63
C PHE A 358 24.76 -12.46 10.28
N GLY A 359 24.06 -13.49 10.70
CA GLY A 359 24.59 -14.75 11.18
C GLY A 359 25.08 -14.70 12.64
N GLU A 360 25.09 -15.88 13.28
CA GLU A 360 25.55 -16.05 14.67
C GLU A 360 27.03 -15.71 14.84
N ALA A 361 27.85 -15.98 13.82
CA ALA A 361 29.30 -15.70 13.88
C ALA A 361 29.61 -14.22 14.13
N ARG A 362 28.90 -13.32 13.45
CA ARG A 362 29.05 -11.87 13.66
C ARG A 362 28.54 -11.44 15.04
N LEU A 363 27.42 -12.02 15.50
CA LEU A 363 26.93 -11.78 16.86
C LEU A 363 27.98 -12.19 17.92
N ILE A 364 28.61 -13.34 17.76
CA ILE A 364 29.66 -13.80 18.67
C ILE A 364 30.87 -12.88 18.64
N GLU A 365 31.28 -12.40 17.48
CA GLU A 365 32.41 -11.46 17.34
C GLU A 365 32.09 -10.13 18.05
N LEU A 366 30.90 -9.58 17.84
CA LEU A 366 30.44 -8.36 18.54
C LEU A 366 30.38 -8.58 20.06
N GLY A 367 29.81 -9.67 20.51
CA GLY A 367 29.72 -9.99 21.94
C GLY A 367 31.07 -10.07 22.62
N ARG A 368 32.07 -10.68 21.96
CA ARG A 368 33.46 -10.74 22.46
C ARG A 368 34.11 -9.35 22.51
N ARG A 369 33.92 -8.54 21.48
CA ARG A 369 34.44 -7.18 21.41
C ARG A 369 33.89 -6.30 22.54
N ASP A 370 32.60 -6.43 22.82
CA ASP A 370 31.85 -5.53 23.66
C ASP A 370 31.63 -6.07 25.08
N VAL A 371 32.24 -7.21 25.47
CA VAL A 371 32.04 -7.88 26.76
C VAL A 371 32.33 -6.99 27.99
N ALA A 372 33.21 -5.99 27.83
CA ALA A 372 33.57 -5.05 28.91
C ALA A 372 32.52 -3.93 29.11
N LEU A 373 31.63 -3.72 28.15
CA LEU A 373 30.63 -2.65 28.20
C LEU A 373 29.49 -3.00 29.18
N SER A 374 28.72 -2.00 29.57
CA SER A 374 27.45 -2.20 30.30
C SER A 374 26.43 -2.97 29.44
N ALA A 375 25.40 -3.54 30.06
CA ALA A 375 24.34 -4.23 29.32
C ALA A 375 23.68 -3.31 28.30
N SER A 376 23.42 -2.07 28.67
CA SER A 376 22.80 -1.07 27.80
C SER A 376 23.69 -0.65 26.62
N GLU A 377 24.99 -0.47 26.85
CA GLU A 377 25.95 -0.11 25.80
C GLU A 377 26.16 -1.29 24.81
N MET A 378 26.33 -2.51 25.31
CA MET A 378 26.47 -3.72 24.49
C MET A 378 25.22 -3.94 23.64
N LEU A 379 24.03 -3.83 24.21
CA LEU A 379 22.77 -3.93 23.48
C LEU A 379 22.67 -2.88 22.37
N ALA A 380 22.98 -1.61 22.69
CA ALA A 380 22.94 -0.52 21.73
C ALA A 380 23.97 -0.73 20.59
N GLY A 381 25.16 -1.25 20.90
CA GLY A 381 26.20 -1.59 19.94
C GLY A 381 25.74 -2.68 18.97
N ILE A 382 25.27 -3.81 19.49
CA ILE A 382 24.77 -4.93 18.67
C ILE A 382 23.60 -4.46 17.78
N LYS A 383 22.60 -3.79 18.38
CA LYS A 383 21.44 -3.27 17.63
C LYS A 383 21.87 -2.36 16.48
N LYS A 384 22.81 -1.43 16.74
CA LYS A 384 23.30 -0.51 15.71
C LYS A 384 23.97 -1.22 14.54
N GLU A 385 24.80 -2.23 14.83
CA GLU A 385 25.48 -3.01 13.80
C GLU A 385 24.48 -3.80 12.93
N VAL A 386 23.49 -4.44 13.55
CA VAL A 386 22.46 -5.18 12.81
C VAL A 386 21.60 -4.24 11.96
N VAL A 387 21.14 -3.11 12.53
CA VAL A 387 20.35 -2.10 11.79
C VAL A 387 21.12 -1.55 10.61
N ASN A 388 22.41 -1.26 10.77
CA ASN A 388 23.26 -0.79 9.68
C ASN A 388 23.47 -1.87 8.61
N PHE A 389 23.54 -3.13 9.01
CA PHE A 389 23.75 -4.26 8.10
C PHE A 389 22.55 -4.50 7.18
N CYS A 390 21.32 -4.38 7.72
CA CYS A 390 20.06 -4.59 6.98
C CYS A 390 19.38 -3.30 6.50
N ASP A 391 20.08 -2.16 6.51
CA ASP A 391 19.53 -0.83 6.19
C ASP A 391 18.21 -0.51 6.92
N GLY A 392 18.05 -1.04 8.13
CA GLY A 392 16.86 -0.87 8.96
C GLY A 392 15.62 -1.65 8.51
N SER A 393 15.75 -2.54 7.53
CA SER A 393 14.66 -3.37 7.02
C SER A 393 14.75 -4.79 7.57
N PHE A 394 13.93 -5.07 8.58
CA PHE A 394 13.85 -6.40 9.18
C PHE A 394 12.79 -7.25 8.48
N GLN A 395 13.13 -8.51 8.21
CA GLN A 395 12.21 -9.49 7.62
C GLN A 395 11.43 -10.24 8.69
N ASP A 396 12.00 -10.37 9.90
CA ASP A 396 11.37 -10.92 11.09
C ASP A 396 11.54 -10.00 12.30
N ASP A 397 10.78 -10.29 13.38
CA ASP A 397 10.82 -9.51 14.61
C ASP A 397 12.22 -9.60 15.23
N PHE A 398 12.76 -8.49 15.69
CA PHE A 398 14.08 -8.41 16.31
C PHE A 398 13.93 -8.22 17.82
N THR A 399 14.36 -9.18 18.59
CA THR A 399 14.40 -9.09 20.05
C THR A 399 15.79 -9.40 20.58
N LEU A 400 16.28 -8.57 21.47
CA LEU A 400 17.60 -8.72 22.09
C LEU A 400 17.55 -8.33 23.55
N LEU A 401 18.07 -9.22 24.40
CA LEU A 401 18.30 -8.95 25.82
C LEU A 401 19.77 -9.18 26.17
N VAL A 402 20.29 -8.33 27.02
CA VAL A 402 21.64 -8.45 27.57
C VAL A 402 21.55 -8.37 29.10
N VAL A 403 22.13 -9.36 29.78
CA VAL A 403 22.29 -9.38 31.24
C VAL A 403 23.77 -9.29 31.53
N ALA A 404 24.20 -8.26 32.24
CA ALA A 404 25.59 -8.05 32.67
C ALA A 404 25.75 -8.38 34.12
N VAL A 405 26.65 -9.30 34.45
CA VAL A 405 27.02 -9.63 35.82
C VAL A 405 28.05 -8.60 36.33
N LYS A 406 27.64 -7.80 37.32
CA LYS A 406 28.52 -6.78 37.89
C LYS A 406 29.40 -7.37 39.00
N SER A 407 30.60 -6.82 39.16
CA SER A 407 31.43 -7.14 40.31
C SER A 407 30.68 -6.73 41.59
N GLY A 408 30.40 -7.70 42.44
CA GLY A 408 29.92 -7.38 43.78
C GLY A 408 30.95 -6.48 44.48
N ARG A 409 30.63 -5.20 44.65
CA ARG A 409 31.37 -4.40 45.63
C ARG A 409 30.98 -4.99 46.98
N SER A 410 31.92 -5.72 47.58
CA SER A 410 31.92 -5.97 49.02
C SER A 410 31.79 -4.61 49.72
N GLY A 411 30.60 -4.27 50.17
CA GLY A 411 30.40 -3.13 51.06
C GLY A 411 30.30 -3.62 52.48
#